data_276de73e9eee3fa19d20705ceb1fab95
#
_entry.id   276de73e9eee3fa19d20705ceb1fab95
#
_cell.length_a   1.000
_cell.length_b   1.000
_cell.length_c   1.000
_cell.angle_alpha   90.00
_cell.angle_beta   90.00
_cell.angle_gamma   90.00
#
_symmetry.space_group_name_H-M   'P 1'
#
loop_
_entity.id
_entity.type
_entity.pdbx_description
1 polymer ?
#
loop_
_entity_poly.entity_id
_entity_poly.type
_entity_poly.pdbx_seq_one_letter_code
_entity_poly.pdbx_strand_id
1 'polypeptide(L)'
;MKSKRLTLSVLFVVAAVANALACTNLIVGKNASADGSTIVSYSADSYGLFGELYHYPAGMHKKGTLIDIHEWDTGKYLGQIEQARQTYNVIGNMNEFQLTIGETTFGGRPELVDTTGIIDYGSLIYLGLQRSRTAREAIKVMTELVQEYGYYSSGESFTIADPNEIWIMEMIGKGPGVRGAVWVAVRVPDDCISAHANQSRIHQF
;
A
#
# COMPACT_ATOMS: atom_id res chain seq x y z
N MET A 1 -17.77 -44.16 15.37
CA MET A 1 -17.39 -43.53 14.09
C MET A 1 -17.93 -42.09 13.89
N LYS A 2 -19.12 -41.73 14.40
CA LYS A 2 -19.70 -40.37 14.24
C LYS A 2 -18.92 -39.26 14.99
N SER A 3 -18.37 -39.55 16.17
CA SER A 3 -17.62 -38.61 16.99
C SER A 3 -16.30 -38.13 16.32
N LYS A 4 -15.54 -39.04 15.73
CA LYS A 4 -14.27 -38.73 15.04
C LYS A 4 -14.44 -37.84 13.80
N ARG A 5 -15.58 -38.00 13.08
CA ARG A 5 -15.88 -37.18 11.90
C ARG A 5 -16.26 -35.75 12.29
N LEU A 6 -17.01 -35.58 13.39
CA LEU A 6 -17.39 -34.27 13.89
C LEU A 6 -16.17 -33.51 14.40
N THR A 7 -15.26 -34.17 15.13
CA THR A 7 -14.02 -33.55 15.63
C THR A 7 -13.10 -33.11 14.49
N LEU A 8 -12.98 -33.92 13.43
CA LEU A 8 -12.18 -33.59 12.25
C LEU A 8 -12.76 -32.40 11.46
N SER A 9 -14.10 -32.34 11.33
CA SER A 9 -14.78 -31.23 10.66
C SER A 9 -14.65 -29.93 11.44
N VAL A 10 -14.73 -29.94 12.76
CA VAL A 10 -14.52 -28.77 13.62
C VAL A 10 -13.06 -28.30 13.55
N LEU A 11 -12.10 -29.24 13.54
CA LEU A 11 -10.68 -28.89 13.39
C LEU A 11 -10.39 -28.24 12.03
N PHE A 12 -11.03 -28.72 10.96
CA PHE A 12 -10.86 -28.15 9.62
C PHE A 12 -11.48 -26.74 9.49
N VAL A 13 -12.63 -26.51 10.13
CA VAL A 13 -13.28 -25.19 10.19
C VAL A 13 -12.44 -24.21 11.01
N VAL A 14 -11.91 -24.64 12.16
CA VAL A 14 -11.03 -23.78 13.00
C VAL A 14 -9.71 -23.48 12.29
N ALA A 15 -9.12 -24.44 11.57
CA ALA A 15 -7.90 -24.21 10.79
C ALA A 15 -8.15 -23.28 9.58
N ALA A 16 -9.35 -23.32 8.98
CA ALA A 16 -9.72 -22.42 7.89
C ALA A 16 -9.97 -20.96 8.36
N VAL A 17 -10.44 -20.78 9.60
CA VAL A 17 -10.69 -19.44 10.18
C VAL A 17 -9.37 -18.79 10.65
N ALA A 18 -8.33 -19.57 10.97
CA ALA A 18 -7.07 -19.04 11.48
C ALA A 18 -6.19 -18.30 10.45
N ASN A 19 -6.58 -18.28 9.17
CA ASN A 19 -5.82 -17.67 8.08
C ASN A 19 -6.58 -16.59 7.28
N ALA A 20 -7.68 -16.06 7.82
CA ALA A 20 -8.43 -14.99 7.16
C ALA A 20 -7.93 -13.59 7.55
N LEU A 21 -6.62 -13.37 7.49
CA LEU A 21 -6.04 -12.04 7.45
C LEU A 21 -5.84 -11.71 5.97
N ALA A 22 -6.71 -10.93 5.38
CA ALA A 22 -6.66 -10.65 3.95
C ALA A 22 -7.09 -9.22 3.66
N CYS A 23 -6.16 -8.35 3.30
CA CYS A 23 -6.48 -7.09 2.67
C CYS A 23 -7.07 -7.32 1.28
N THR A 24 -7.95 -6.44 0.81
CA THR A 24 -8.59 -6.56 -0.50
C THR A 24 -8.75 -5.20 -1.16
N ASN A 25 -8.35 -5.11 -2.44
CA ASN A 25 -8.65 -3.98 -3.30
C ASN A 25 -9.54 -4.44 -4.46
N LEU A 26 -10.63 -3.70 -4.72
CA LEU A 26 -11.40 -3.79 -5.96
C LEU A 26 -11.14 -2.55 -6.79
N ILE A 27 -11.00 -2.72 -8.10
CA ILE A 27 -10.57 -1.70 -9.04
C ILE A 27 -11.51 -1.70 -10.23
N VAL A 28 -12.06 -0.54 -10.59
CA VAL A 28 -12.90 -0.38 -11.80
C VAL A 28 -12.35 0.76 -12.65
N GLY A 29 -11.95 0.45 -13.87
CA GLY A 29 -11.51 1.44 -14.85
C GLY A 29 -12.66 2.34 -15.30
N LYS A 30 -12.35 3.55 -15.74
CA LYS A 30 -13.35 4.59 -16.05
C LYS A 30 -14.32 4.19 -17.17
N ASN A 31 -13.93 3.34 -18.11
CA ASN A 31 -14.80 2.85 -19.18
C ASN A 31 -15.59 1.58 -18.76
N ALA A 32 -15.27 0.99 -17.62
CA ALA A 32 -15.99 -0.12 -17.01
C ALA A 32 -17.00 0.34 -15.96
N SER A 33 -16.91 1.59 -15.49
CA SER A 33 -17.86 2.21 -14.57
C SER A 33 -19.08 2.78 -15.28
N ALA A 34 -20.19 2.93 -14.57
CA ALA A 34 -21.44 3.43 -15.13
C ALA A 34 -21.43 4.94 -15.42
N ASP A 35 -20.58 5.69 -14.73
CA ASP A 35 -20.52 7.17 -14.79
C ASP A 35 -19.19 7.73 -15.31
N GLY A 36 -18.28 6.86 -15.75
CA GLY A 36 -16.98 7.26 -16.25
C GLY A 36 -15.93 7.55 -15.17
N SER A 37 -16.23 7.27 -13.89
CA SER A 37 -15.28 7.42 -12.80
C SER A 37 -14.31 6.23 -12.70
N THR A 38 -13.10 6.45 -12.18
CA THR A 38 -12.27 5.39 -11.64
C THR A 38 -12.76 5.05 -10.22
N ILE A 39 -12.88 3.76 -9.90
CA ILE A 39 -13.33 3.33 -8.58
C ILE A 39 -12.28 2.42 -7.96
N VAL A 40 -11.90 2.72 -6.71
CA VAL A 40 -11.05 1.87 -5.89
C VAL A 40 -11.73 1.64 -4.56
N SER A 41 -11.84 0.40 -4.14
CA SER A 41 -12.19 0.04 -2.77
C SER A 41 -10.98 -0.60 -2.10
N TYR A 42 -10.77 -0.29 -0.84
CA TYR A 42 -9.69 -0.84 -0.04
C TYR A 42 -10.22 -1.29 1.32
N SER A 43 -9.87 -2.51 1.70
CA SER A 43 -10.14 -3.08 3.02
C SER A 43 -8.84 -3.60 3.60
N ALA A 44 -8.48 -3.13 4.79
CA ALA A 44 -7.38 -3.66 5.60
C ALA A 44 -7.98 -4.60 6.65
N ASP A 45 -7.91 -5.90 6.41
CA ASP A 45 -8.52 -6.90 7.28
C ASP A 45 -7.52 -7.34 8.36
N SER A 46 -7.69 -6.83 9.57
CA SER A 46 -6.85 -7.15 10.73
C SER A 46 -7.66 -7.18 12.01
N TYR A 47 -7.34 -8.11 12.90
CA TYR A 47 -7.95 -8.15 14.24
C TYR A 47 -7.46 -7.04 15.18
N GLY A 48 -6.33 -6.41 14.86
CA GLY A 48 -5.68 -5.39 15.68
C GLY A 48 -5.85 -3.96 15.18
N LEU A 49 -6.34 -3.78 13.95
CA LEU A 49 -6.53 -2.46 13.36
C LEU A 49 -7.99 -2.00 13.56
N PHE A 50 -8.15 -0.79 14.06
CA PHE A 50 -9.44 -0.10 14.14
C PHE A 50 -9.42 0.99 13.07
N GLY A 51 -10.51 1.08 12.29
CA GLY A 51 -10.63 2.10 11.26
C GLY A 51 -10.63 3.50 11.88
N GLU A 52 -9.62 4.29 11.57
CA GLU A 52 -9.54 5.70 11.91
C GLU A 52 -9.53 6.54 10.63
N LEU A 53 -10.14 7.70 10.69
CA LEU A 53 -10.06 8.65 9.58
C LEU A 53 -8.84 9.56 9.80
N TYR A 54 -7.72 9.18 9.19
CA TYR A 54 -6.50 9.99 9.24
C TYR A 54 -6.65 11.26 8.42
N HIS A 55 -6.15 12.37 8.96
CA HIS A 55 -6.11 13.66 8.26
C HIS A 55 -4.73 14.27 8.37
N TYR A 56 -4.09 14.49 7.23
CA TYR A 56 -2.83 15.20 7.10
C TYR A 56 -3.11 16.51 6.34
N PRO A 57 -3.06 17.68 7.01
CA PRO A 57 -3.36 18.96 6.38
C PRO A 57 -2.29 19.34 5.35
N ALA A 58 -2.72 20.05 4.31
CA ALA A 58 -1.80 20.69 3.37
C ALA A 58 -0.93 21.72 4.09
N GLY A 59 0.30 21.91 3.61
CA GLY A 59 1.21 22.87 4.22
C GLY A 59 2.37 23.29 3.34
N MET A 60 2.99 24.41 3.75
CA MET A 60 4.27 24.88 3.22
C MET A 60 5.33 24.75 4.29
N HIS A 61 6.42 24.07 3.97
CA HIS A 61 7.48 23.74 4.91
C HIS A 61 8.80 24.42 4.53
N LYS A 62 9.62 24.75 5.51
CA LYS A 62 10.96 25.29 5.26
C LYS A 62 11.85 24.19 4.69
N LYS A 63 12.79 24.57 3.82
CA LYS A 63 13.79 23.62 3.33
C LYS A 63 14.58 23.03 4.50
N GLY A 64 14.79 21.70 4.46
CA GLY A 64 15.50 20.98 5.51
C GLY A 64 14.67 20.67 6.76
N THR A 65 13.34 20.94 6.74
CA THR A 65 12.46 20.43 7.81
C THR A 65 12.48 18.91 7.78
N LEU A 66 12.70 18.29 8.94
CA LEU A 66 12.67 16.85 9.09
C LEU A 66 11.32 16.41 9.69
N ILE A 67 10.87 15.22 9.31
CA ILE A 67 9.70 14.54 9.89
C ILE A 67 10.09 13.16 10.37
N ASP A 68 9.54 12.77 11.50
CA ASP A 68 9.70 11.43 12.06
C ASP A 68 8.88 10.42 11.27
N ILE A 69 9.47 9.28 11.01
CA ILE A 69 8.81 8.13 10.40
C ILE A 69 8.67 7.04 11.45
N HIS A 70 7.46 6.56 11.60
CA HIS A 70 7.12 5.45 12.47
C HIS A 70 6.48 4.34 11.64
N GLU A 71 6.87 3.11 11.88
CA GLU A 71 6.25 1.95 11.26
C GLU A 71 4.76 1.94 11.57
N TRP A 72 3.95 1.75 10.54
CA TRP A 72 2.51 1.91 10.59
C TRP A 72 1.82 1.00 11.59
N ASP A 73 2.19 -0.29 11.60
CA ASP A 73 1.49 -1.30 12.41
C ASP A 73 1.85 -1.25 13.90
N THR A 74 3.08 -0.92 14.24
CA THR A 74 3.61 -1.00 15.61
C THR A 74 3.89 0.35 16.24
N GLY A 75 3.96 1.42 15.44
CA GLY A 75 4.41 2.74 15.88
C GLY A 75 5.91 2.82 16.21
N LYS A 76 6.69 1.80 15.82
CA LYS A 76 8.14 1.82 16.01
C LYS A 76 8.78 2.96 15.25
N TYR A 77 9.59 3.77 15.94
CA TYR A 77 10.36 4.82 15.29
C TYR A 77 11.41 4.23 14.34
N LEU A 78 11.41 4.65 13.09
CA LEU A 78 12.32 4.18 12.05
C LEU A 78 13.41 5.19 11.71
N GLY A 79 13.16 6.48 11.84
CA GLY A 79 14.10 7.54 11.52
C GLY A 79 13.44 8.83 11.08
N GLN A 80 14.22 9.71 10.43
CA GLN A 80 13.74 10.98 9.91
C GLN A 80 14.02 11.09 8.41
N ILE A 81 13.10 11.77 7.72
CA ILE A 81 13.27 12.12 6.31
C ILE A 81 13.03 13.63 6.11
N GLU A 82 13.54 14.20 5.02
CA GLU A 82 13.23 15.58 4.67
C GLU A 82 11.76 15.73 4.24
N GLN A 83 11.07 16.71 4.83
CA GLN A 83 9.71 17.05 4.44
C GLN A 83 9.70 17.79 3.10
N ALA A 84 8.74 17.43 2.24
CA ALA A 84 8.52 18.19 1.00
C ALA A 84 8.20 19.65 1.31
N ARG A 85 8.66 20.57 0.45
CA ARG A 85 8.39 22.00 0.63
C ARG A 85 6.92 22.36 0.61
N GLN A 86 6.14 21.62 -0.15
CA GLN A 86 4.69 21.70 -0.20
C GLN A 86 4.11 20.31 -0.01
N THR A 87 3.12 20.19 0.87
CA THR A 87 2.32 18.99 1.04
C THR A 87 0.86 19.28 0.72
N TYR A 88 0.16 18.25 0.24
CA TYR A 88 -1.26 18.31 -0.08
C TYR A 88 -2.10 17.76 1.06
N ASN A 89 -3.36 18.15 1.07
CA ASN A 89 -4.35 17.70 2.04
C ASN A 89 -4.71 16.23 1.79
N VAL A 90 -4.60 15.38 2.81
CA VAL A 90 -4.89 13.95 2.74
C VAL A 90 -5.94 13.57 3.76
N ILE A 91 -6.96 12.84 3.36
CA ILE A 91 -7.97 12.24 4.25
C ILE A 91 -8.04 10.74 3.96
N GLY A 92 -7.71 9.93 4.97
CA GLY A 92 -7.60 8.49 4.78
C GLY A 92 -6.62 8.15 3.65
N ASN A 93 -7.09 7.40 2.66
CA ASN A 93 -6.30 6.96 1.51
C ASN A 93 -6.47 7.82 0.25
N MET A 94 -6.95 9.06 0.39
CA MET A 94 -7.20 9.98 -0.74
C MET A 94 -6.69 11.38 -0.43
N ASN A 95 -6.19 12.08 -1.46
CA ASN A 95 -5.83 13.49 -1.34
C ASN A 95 -6.81 14.43 -2.08
N GLU A 96 -6.60 15.75 -1.94
CA GLU A 96 -7.46 16.79 -2.54
C GLU A 96 -7.52 16.79 -4.07
N PHE A 97 -6.63 16.05 -4.74
CA PHE A 97 -6.64 15.84 -6.20
C PHE A 97 -7.35 14.54 -6.62
N GLN A 98 -8.03 13.87 -5.67
CA GLN A 98 -8.67 12.55 -5.90
C GLN A 98 -7.65 11.45 -6.24
N LEU A 99 -6.36 11.67 -5.94
CA LEU A 99 -5.38 10.59 -5.95
C LEU A 99 -5.64 9.67 -4.78
N THR A 100 -5.76 8.38 -5.03
CA THR A 100 -6.05 7.34 -4.05
C THR A 100 -4.95 6.29 -4.07
N ILE A 101 -4.51 5.83 -2.90
CA ILE A 101 -3.55 4.74 -2.77
C ILE A 101 -4.10 3.73 -1.76
N GLY A 102 -4.33 2.49 -2.21
CA GLY A 102 -4.63 1.34 -1.36
C GLY A 102 -3.51 0.30 -1.46
N GLU A 103 -3.50 -0.71 -0.60
CA GLU A 103 -2.47 -1.75 -0.63
C GLU A 103 -3.01 -3.12 -0.26
N THR A 104 -2.19 -4.16 -0.53
CA THR A 104 -2.31 -5.51 0.05
C THR A 104 -0.94 -6.12 0.17
N THR A 105 -0.62 -6.67 1.34
CA THR A 105 0.65 -7.33 1.61
C THR A 105 0.69 -8.73 0.98
N PHE A 106 1.59 -8.99 0.04
CA PHE A 106 1.81 -10.36 -0.47
C PHE A 106 3.00 -11.08 0.21
N GLY A 107 3.75 -10.38 1.05
CA GLY A 107 4.87 -10.91 1.84
C GLY A 107 6.14 -11.12 1.02
N GLY A 108 6.12 -12.05 0.07
CA GLY A 108 7.28 -12.39 -0.73
C GLY A 108 8.35 -13.15 0.07
N ARG A 109 9.62 -12.87 -0.20
CA ARG A 109 10.76 -13.53 0.44
C ARG A 109 11.21 -12.76 1.69
N PRO A 110 11.10 -13.33 2.90
CA PRO A 110 11.43 -12.63 4.15
C PRO A 110 12.85 -12.07 4.22
N GLU A 111 13.80 -12.75 3.58
CA GLU A 111 15.20 -12.33 3.53
C GLU A 111 15.44 -11.04 2.72
N LEU A 112 14.44 -10.57 1.96
CA LEU A 112 14.51 -9.33 1.22
C LEU A 112 13.99 -8.10 1.98
N VAL A 113 13.46 -8.29 3.19
CA VAL A 113 13.06 -7.16 4.06
C VAL A 113 14.30 -6.39 4.49
N ASP A 114 14.38 -5.10 4.17
CA ASP A 114 15.46 -4.22 4.63
C ASP A 114 15.13 -3.65 6.02
N THR A 115 15.61 -4.31 7.06
CA THR A 115 15.42 -3.87 8.46
C THR A 115 16.16 -2.58 8.81
N THR A 116 16.95 -2.02 7.91
CA THR A 116 17.67 -0.75 8.06
C THR A 116 17.00 0.39 7.28
N GLY A 117 15.97 0.08 6.49
CA GLY A 117 15.16 1.07 5.79
C GLY A 117 14.36 1.94 6.76
N ILE A 118 13.98 3.12 6.29
CA ILE A 118 13.20 4.09 7.10
C ILE A 118 11.74 4.15 6.63
N ILE A 119 11.46 3.83 5.38
CA ILE A 119 10.12 3.94 4.81
C ILE A 119 9.42 2.59 4.83
N ASP A 120 8.35 2.47 5.60
CA ASP A 120 7.42 1.35 5.56
C ASP A 120 6.27 1.58 4.58
N TYR A 121 5.46 0.55 4.33
CA TYR A 121 4.37 0.62 3.35
C TYR A 121 3.32 1.67 3.70
N GLY A 122 2.93 1.79 4.97
CA GLY A 122 1.92 2.74 5.42
C GLY A 122 2.42 4.18 5.34
N SER A 123 3.67 4.44 5.76
CA SER A 123 4.31 5.74 5.56
C SER A 123 4.41 6.10 4.09
N LEU A 124 4.70 5.12 3.23
CA LEU A 124 4.81 5.34 1.78
C LEU A 124 3.48 5.81 1.17
N ILE A 125 2.34 5.29 1.66
CA ILE A 125 1.01 5.71 1.22
C ILE A 125 0.77 7.18 1.50
N TYR A 126 0.86 7.62 2.77
CA TYR A 126 0.55 9.02 3.08
C TYR A 126 1.57 10.00 2.53
N LEU A 127 2.85 9.63 2.46
CA LEU A 127 3.90 10.45 1.83
C LEU A 127 3.68 10.60 0.33
N GLY A 128 3.29 9.52 -0.35
CA GLY A 128 2.91 9.55 -1.76
C GLY A 128 1.73 10.49 -2.00
N LEU A 129 0.67 10.36 -1.19
CA LEU A 129 -0.52 11.22 -1.27
C LEU A 129 -0.22 12.69 -0.96
N GLN A 130 0.62 12.98 0.04
CA GLN A 130 1.00 14.35 0.39
C GLN A 130 1.85 15.06 -0.68
N ARG A 131 2.52 14.30 -1.55
CA ARG A 131 3.56 14.84 -2.46
C ARG A 131 3.21 14.72 -3.93
N SER A 132 2.05 14.15 -4.28
CA SER A 132 1.67 13.85 -5.66
C SER A 132 0.26 14.29 -5.98
N ARG A 133 0.01 14.61 -7.26
CA ARG A 133 -1.31 15.00 -7.79
C ARG A 133 -1.91 13.95 -8.69
N THR A 134 -1.07 13.08 -9.27
CA THR A 134 -1.46 12.06 -10.23
C THR A 134 -0.89 10.70 -9.85
N ALA A 135 -1.46 9.63 -10.38
CA ALA A 135 -0.98 8.27 -10.15
C ALA A 135 0.49 8.09 -10.57
N ARG A 136 0.89 8.68 -11.70
CA ARG A 136 2.28 8.61 -12.19
C ARG A 136 3.26 9.39 -11.30
N GLU A 137 2.86 10.55 -10.81
CA GLU A 137 3.66 11.29 -9.84
C GLU A 137 3.82 10.50 -8.54
N ALA A 138 2.76 9.84 -8.07
CA ALA A 138 2.82 9.00 -6.87
C ALA A 138 3.80 7.83 -7.04
N ILE A 139 3.73 7.09 -8.14
CA ILE A 139 4.69 6.02 -8.45
C ILE A 139 6.13 6.54 -8.40
N LYS A 140 6.39 7.69 -9.04
CA LYS A 140 7.70 8.31 -9.04
C LYS A 140 8.16 8.69 -7.62
N VAL A 141 7.33 9.40 -6.86
CA VAL A 141 7.65 9.84 -5.49
C VAL A 141 7.90 8.65 -4.58
N MET A 142 7.02 7.63 -4.62
CA MET A 142 7.14 6.44 -3.78
C MET A 142 8.44 5.69 -4.06
N THR A 143 8.78 5.52 -5.33
CA THR A 143 10.01 4.81 -5.74
C THR A 143 11.29 5.60 -5.44
N GLU A 144 11.27 6.93 -5.54
CA GLU A 144 12.37 7.80 -5.16
C GLU A 144 12.60 7.79 -3.64
N LEU A 145 11.52 7.85 -2.85
CA LEU A 145 11.60 7.77 -1.38
C LEU A 145 12.25 6.48 -0.90
N VAL A 146 11.84 5.33 -1.41
CA VAL A 146 12.45 4.06 -1.00
C VAL A 146 13.88 3.91 -1.52
N GLN A 147 14.21 4.50 -2.67
CA GLN A 147 15.58 4.50 -3.19
C GLN A 147 16.51 5.33 -2.30
N GLU A 148 16.03 6.44 -1.75
CA GLU A 148 16.81 7.33 -0.90
C GLU A 148 16.90 6.83 0.54
N TYR A 149 15.78 6.37 1.11
CA TYR A 149 15.66 6.08 2.55
C TYR A 149 15.60 4.60 2.89
N GLY A 150 15.50 3.70 1.90
CA GLY A 150 15.32 2.26 2.12
C GLY A 150 13.86 1.88 2.37
N TYR A 151 13.53 0.61 2.12
CA TYR A 151 12.15 0.09 2.21
C TYR A 151 12.03 -0.93 3.34
N TYR A 152 11.37 -0.52 4.43
CA TYR A 152 11.17 -1.30 5.64
C TYR A 152 9.84 -2.04 5.64
N SER A 153 9.59 -2.89 4.65
CA SER A 153 8.40 -3.74 4.63
C SER A 153 8.64 -5.01 3.83
N SER A 154 7.76 -5.97 3.99
CA SER A 154 7.67 -7.13 3.12
C SER A 154 7.16 -6.73 1.73
N GLY A 155 6.81 -7.68 0.88
CA GLY A 155 6.29 -7.39 -0.46
C GLY A 155 4.87 -6.84 -0.41
N GLU A 156 4.64 -5.72 -1.11
CA GLU A 156 3.37 -5.00 -1.16
C GLU A 156 2.89 -4.79 -2.59
N SER A 157 1.58 -4.94 -2.78
CA SER A 157 0.87 -4.52 -3.99
C SER A 157 0.08 -3.25 -3.69
N PHE A 158 0.42 -2.15 -4.36
CA PHE A 158 -0.28 -0.88 -4.25
C PHE A 158 -1.25 -0.70 -5.42
N THR A 159 -2.49 -0.32 -5.12
CA THR A 159 -3.40 0.30 -6.11
C THR A 159 -3.19 1.81 -6.05
N ILE A 160 -2.83 2.43 -7.16
CA ILE A 160 -2.60 3.87 -7.26
C ILE A 160 -3.51 4.41 -8.36
N ALA A 161 -4.47 5.25 -7.99
CA ALA A 161 -5.49 5.73 -8.92
C ALA A 161 -5.68 7.24 -8.81
N ASP A 162 -5.88 7.86 -9.96
CA ASP A 162 -6.40 9.22 -10.09
C ASP A 162 -7.66 9.22 -10.97
N PRO A 163 -8.33 10.37 -11.22
CA PRO A 163 -9.53 10.39 -12.06
C PRO A 163 -9.36 9.88 -13.49
N ASN A 164 -8.13 9.72 -13.96
CA ASN A 164 -7.83 9.39 -15.36
C ASN A 164 -7.33 7.97 -15.58
N GLU A 165 -6.60 7.42 -14.59
CA GLU A 165 -5.95 6.12 -14.75
C GLU A 165 -5.72 5.41 -13.41
N ILE A 166 -5.56 4.09 -13.49
CA ILE A 166 -5.29 3.22 -12.34
C ILE A 166 -4.06 2.37 -12.64
N TRP A 167 -3.21 2.20 -11.64
CA TRP A 167 -2.00 1.37 -11.68
C TRP A 167 -2.01 0.36 -10.53
N ILE A 168 -1.50 -0.83 -10.80
CA ILE A 168 -1.06 -1.76 -9.75
C ILE A 168 0.46 -1.71 -9.76
N MET A 169 1.05 -1.38 -8.60
CA MET A 169 2.50 -1.39 -8.39
C MET A 169 2.85 -2.43 -7.34
N GLU A 170 3.73 -3.36 -7.68
CA GLU A 170 4.27 -4.33 -6.73
C GLU A 170 5.70 -3.96 -6.39
N MET A 171 6.03 -4.06 -5.10
CA MET A 171 7.32 -3.65 -4.56
C MET A 171 7.80 -4.64 -3.50
N ILE A 172 9.10 -4.93 -3.50
CA ILE A 172 9.78 -5.75 -2.49
C ILE A 172 11.18 -5.20 -2.24
N GLY A 173 11.66 -5.31 -1.01
CA GLY A 173 13.02 -4.89 -0.64
C GLY A 173 14.11 -5.68 -1.37
N LYS A 174 15.35 -5.25 -1.19
CA LYS A 174 16.56 -5.88 -1.77
C LYS A 174 17.37 -6.65 -0.72
N GLY A 175 16.90 -6.71 0.52
CA GLY A 175 17.58 -7.32 1.64
C GLY A 175 18.28 -6.30 2.56
N PRO A 176 18.69 -6.74 3.75
CA PRO A 176 19.24 -5.87 4.78
C PRO A 176 20.44 -5.06 4.31
N GLY A 177 20.39 -3.74 4.54
CA GLY A 177 21.48 -2.83 4.18
C GLY A 177 21.58 -2.48 2.70
N VAL A 178 20.68 -2.99 1.85
CA VAL A 178 20.64 -2.66 0.42
C VAL A 178 19.49 -1.70 0.15
N ARG A 179 19.79 -0.41 0.08
CA ARG A 179 18.77 0.63 -0.14
C ARG A 179 17.97 0.44 -1.43
N GLY A 180 16.74 0.88 -1.38
CA GLY A 180 15.81 0.82 -2.48
C GLY A 180 14.93 -0.43 -2.46
N ALA A 181 14.14 -0.56 -3.49
CA ALA A 181 13.26 -1.70 -3.71
C ALA A 181 13.36 -2.19 -5.16
N VAL A 182 12.97 -3.43 -5.39
CA VAL A 182 12.60 -3.93 -6.73
C VAL A 182 11.11 -3.68 -6.87
N TRP A 183 10.69 -3.08 -7.96
CA TRP A 183 9.30 -2.76 -8.20
C TRP A 183 8.93 -2.86 -9.67
N VAL A 184 7.66 -3.06 -9.91
CA VAL A 184 7.04 -3.05 -11.23
C VAL A 184 5.67 -2.38 -11.12
N ALA A 185 5.28 -1.59 -12.10
CA ALA A 185 3.96 -0.96 -12.14
C ALA A 185 3.30 -1.23 -13.51
N VAL A 186 2.06 -1.69 -13.47
CA VAL A 186 1.25 -1.99 -14.67
C VAL A 186 -0.03 -1.18 -14.62
N ARG A 187 -0.32 -0.47 -15.73
CA ARG A 187 -1.57 0.26 -15.87
C ARG A 187 -2.74 -0.70 -16.08
N VAL A 188 -3.78 -0.52 -15.29
CA VAL A 188 -5.05 -1.23 -15.50
C VAL A 188 -5.76 -0.60 -16.72
N PRO A 189 -6.16 -1.38 -17.73
CA PRO A 189 -6.91 -0.84 -18.87
C PRO A 189 -8.24 -0.21 -18.42
N ASP A 190 -8.64 0.86 -19.10
CA ASP A 190 -9.81 1.66 -18.71
C ASP A 190 -11.13 0.90 -18.75
N ASP A 191 -11.23 -0.14 -19.58
CA ASP A 191 -12.40 -1.01 -19.77
C ASP A 191 -12.38 -2.28 -18.88
N CYS A 192 -11.43 -2.36 -17.93
CA CYS A 192 -11.26 -3.53 -17.09
C CYS A 192 -11.73 -3.29 -15.66
N ILE A 193 -12.16 -4.39 -15.04
CA ILE A 193 -12.32 -4.55 -13.59
C ILE A 193 -11.21 -5.48 -13.12
N SER A 194 -10.57 -5.15 -12.01
CA SER A 194 -9.51 -5.97 -11.41
C SER A 194 -9.67 -6.03 -9.89
N ALA A 195 -8.96 -6.96 -9.28
CA ALA A 195 -8.87 -7.07 -7.83
C ALA A 195 -7.52 -7.67 -7.46
N HIS A 196 -7.04 -7.32 -6.28
CA HIS A 196 -5.96 -8.06 -5.65
C HIS A 196 -6.21 -8.18 -4.15
N ALA A 197 -5.68 -9.25 -3.60
CA ALA A 197 -5.64 -9.55 -2.18
C ALA A 197 -4.18 -9.81 -1.80
N ASN A 198 -3.92 -10.59 -0.76
CA ASN A 198 -2.55 -10.86 -0.28
C ASN A 198 -1.75 -11.81 -1.18
N GLN A 199 -1.69 -11.53 -2.46
CA GLN A 199 -0.92 -12.25 -3.47
C GLN A 199 -0.44 -11.29 -4.56
N SER A 200 0.81 -11.47 -5.02
CA SER A 200 1.30 -10.74 -6.18
C SER A 200 0.49 -11.08 -7.43
N ARG A 201 0.26 -10.09 -8.29
CA ARG A 201 -0.54 -10.21 -9.52
C ARG A 201 0.28 -10.07 -10.78
N ILE A 202 1.45 -9.43 -10.70
CA ILE A 202 2.30 -9.15 -11.86
C ILE A 202 3.35 -10.26 -11.95
N HIS A 203 3.17 -11.18 -12.91
CA HIS A 203 4.06 -12.32 -13.12
C HIS A 203 4.97 -12.18 -14.35
N GLN A 204 4.60 -11.25 -15.26
CA GLN A 204 5.34 -10.95 -16.50
C GLN A 204 5.21 -9.46 -16.81
N PHE A 205 6.26 -8.86 -17.35
CA PHE A 205 6.34 -7.45 -17.72
C PHE A 205 7.34 -7.23 -18.87
#